data_dffe0c8f15c186846b242a752d07e347
#
_entry.id   dffe0c8f15c186846b242a752d07e347
#
_cell.length_a   1.000
_cell.length_b   1.000
_cell.length_c   1.000
_cell.angle_alpha   90.00
_cell.angle_beta   90.00
_cell.angle_gamma   90.00
#
_symmetry.space_group_name_H-M   'P 1'
#
loop_
_entity.id
_entity.type
_entity.pdbx_description
1 polymer ?
#
loop_
_entity_poly.entity_id
_entity_poly.type
_entity_poly.pdbx_seq_one_letter_code
_entity_poly.pdbx_strand_id
1 'polypeptide(L)'
;MPELPRLLTFDQLTEICRGTPPRRVEPFLSPLNHYLHVYEINTPPRVAAFLAQICHESGNLRWTREIWGPTPQQARYEPPSPLARRLGNTETGDGHNFLGRGLIQVTGRYNYAQVSVALAQDFVANPTLLEQPLWATASACWFWSTRGLNPMADESTEDAYRRITRRINGGLNGWADRLEKWRRIQAILGIESRPRVAKK
;
A
#
# COMPACT_ATOMS: atom_id res chain seq x y z
N MET A 1 5.19 -21.31 18.85
CA MET A 1 3.85 -20.87 18.38
C MET A 1 3.56 -21.60 17.10
N PRO A 2 2.32 -22.03 16.81
CA PRO A 2 2.02 -22.65 15.54
C PRO A 2 2.34 -21.65 14.42
N GLU A 3 2.93 -22.16 13.35
CA GLU A 3 3.25 -21.35 12.16
C GLU A 3 1.94 -20.92 11.52
N LEU A 4 1.79 -19.60 11.29
CA LEU A 4 0.58 -19.07 10.63
C LEU A 4 0.48 -19.63 9.20
N PRO A 5 -0.73 -19.97 8.72
CA PRO A 5 -0.91 -20.50 7.37
C PRO A 5 -0.41 -19.48 6.33
N ARG A 6 0.31 -19.97 5.35
CA ARG A 6 0.86 -19.12 4.30
C ARG A 6 -0.26 -18.64 3.37
N LEU A 7 -0.45 -17.32 3.27
CA LEU A 7 -1.48 -16.67 2.45
C LEU A 7 -1.05 -16.50 0.99
N LEU A 8 0.26 -16.39 0.76
CA LEU A 8 0.88 -16.19 -0.56
C LEU A 8 2.08 -17.10 -0.73
N THR A 9 2.16 -17.78 -1.86
CA THR A 9 3.38 -18.47 -2.31
C THR A 9 4.27 -17.49 -3.08
N PHE A 10 5.55 -17.85 -3.25
CA PHE A 10 6.47 -17.06 -4.06
C PHE A 10 6.04 -16.96 -5.52
N ASP A 11 5.55 -18.07 -6.09
CA ASP A 11 5.07 -18.11 -7.48
C ASP A 11 3.85 -17.21 -7.68
N GLN A 12 2.87 -17.26 -6.77
CA GLN A 12 1.72 -16.35 -6.78
C GLN A 12 2.15 -14.88 -6.70
N LEU A 13 3.06 -14.54 -5.78
CA LEU A 13 3.51 -13.16 -5.62
C LEU A 13 4.28 -12.68 -6.85
N THR A 14 5.09 -13.53 -7.46
CA THR A 14 5.84 -13.22 -8.69
C THR A 14 4.88 -12.99 -9.87
N GLU A 15 3.84 -13.81 -10.00
CA GLU A 15 2.82 -13.65 -11.04
C GLU A 15 1.98 -12.36 -10.81
N ILE A 16 1.62 -12.07 -9.57
CA ILE A 16 0.94 -10.83 -9.19
C ILE A 16 1.79 -9.62 -9.58
N CYS A 17 3.08 -9.67 -9.30
CA CYS A 17 4.03 -8.59 -9.54
C CYS A 17 4.74 -8.67 -10.90
N ARG A 18 4.09 -9.28 -11.90
CA ARG A 18 4.70 -9.45 -13.25
C ARG A 18 5.29 -8.14 -13.77
N GLY A 19 6.47 -8.27 -14.40
CA GLY A 19 7.27 -7.13 -14.88
C GLY A 19 8.24 -6.57 -13.83
N THR A 20 8.18 -7.06 -12.59
CA THR A 20 9.22 -6.82 -11.58
C THR A 20 10.08 -8.07 -11.43
N PRO A 21 11.42 -7.96 -11.50
CA PRO A 21 12.30 -9.13 -11.38
C PRO A 21 12.06 -9.87 -10.06
N PRO A 22 12.00 -11.25 -10.08
CA PRO A 22 11.72 -12.05 -8.87
C PRO A 22 12.59 -11.71 -7.67
N ARG A 23 13.89 -11.44 -7.85
CA ARG A 23 14.82 -11.02 -6.79
C ARG A 23 14.41 -9.73 -6.05
N ARG A 24 13.59 -8.87 -6.68
CA ARG A 24 13.03 -7.67 -6.03
C ARG A 24 11.72 -7.93 -5.32
N VAL A 25 11.00 -8.97 -5.72
CA VAL A 25 9.71 -9.37 -5.15
C VAL A 25 9.91 -10.25 -3.91
N GLU A 26 10.88 -11.15 -3.97
CA GLU A 26 11.17 -12.14 -2.93
C GLU A 26 11.27 -11.56 -1.50
N PRO A 27 11.98 -10.41 -1.26
CA PRO A 27 12.11 -9.83 0.07
C PRO A 27 10.78 -9.39 0.71
N PHE A 28 9.72 -9.25 -0.08
CA PHE A 28 8.39 -8.88 0.41
C PHE A 28 7.55 -10.09 0.83
N LEU A 29 7.91 -11.32 0.43
CA LEU A 29 7.08 -12.51 0.66
C LEU A 29 6.84 -12.77 2.16
N SER A 30 7.91 -12.81 2.95
CA SER A 30 7.81 -13.04 4.39
C SER A 30 7.09 -11.90 5.13
N PRO A 31 7.44 -10.61 4.92
CA PRO A 31 6.69 -9.49 5.48
C PRO A 31 5.20 -9.49 5.12
N LEU A 32 4.85 -9.77 3.86
CA LEU A 32 3.44 -9.85 3.44
C LEU A 32 2.72 -10.95 4.19
N ASN A 33 3.23 -12.18 4.19
CA ASN A 33 2.58 -13.28 4.90
C ASN A 33 2.44 -13.02 6.41
N HIS A 34 3.36 -12.28 7.02
CA HIS A 34 3.28 -11.91 8.44
C HIS A 34 2.24 -10.80 8.68
N TYR A 35 2.39 -9.64 8.04
CA TYR A 35 1.56 -8.47 8.35
C TYR A 35 0.13 -8.57 7.81
N LEU A 36 -0.11 -9.35 6.77
CA LEU A 36 -1.48 -9.66 6.34
C LEU A 36 -2.28 -10.37 7.45
N HIS A 37 -1.65 -11.26 8.24
CA HIS A 37 -2.28 -11.85 9.42
C HIS A 37 -2.43 -10.86 10.57
N VAL A 38 -1.39 -10.09 10.89
CA VAL A 38 -1.41 -9.12 12.00
C VAL A 38 -2.54 -8.11 11.84
N TYR A 39 -2.81 -7.68 10.60
CA TYR A 39 -3.86 -6.70 10.30
C TYR A 39 -5.16 -7.32 9.76
N GLU A 40 -5.32 -8.64 9.93
CA GLU A 40 -6.53 -9.38 9.51
C GLU A 40 -6.87 -9.22 8.02
N ILE A 41 -5.88 -8.95 7.18
CA ILE A 41 -6.01 -8.95 5.72
C ILE A 41 -5.81 -10.39 5.22
N ASN A 42 -6.49 -11.35 5.82
CA ASN A 42 -6.15 -12.78 5.76
C ASN A 42 -7.23 -13.64 5.06
N THR A 43 -8.20 -13.01 4.43
CA THR A 43 -9.13 -13.70 3.52
C THR A 43 -8.78 -13.43 2.06
N PRO A 44 -9.04 -14.37 1.13
CA PRO A 44 -8.71 -14.16 -0.28
C PRO A 44 -9.23 -12.84 -0.86
N PRO A 45 -10.48 -12.38 -0.62
CA PRO A 45 -10.96 -11.09 -1.10
C PRO A 45 -10.18 -9.89 -0.53
N ARG A 46 -9.82 -9.91 0.77
CA ARG A 46 -9.03 -8.86 1.41
C ARG A 46 -7.63 -8.80 0.82
N VAL A 47 -6.97 -9.96 0.69
CA VAL A 47 -5.64 -10.08 0.09
C VAL A 47 -5.65 -9.54 -1.34
N ALA A 48 -6.64 -9.94 -2.16
CA ALA A 48 -6.74 -9.50 -3.55
C ALA A 48 -6.92 -7.97 -3.65
N ALA A 49 -7.81 -7.41 -2.85
CA ALA A 49 -8.08 -5.97 -2.86
C ALA A 49 -6.87 -5.17 -2.36
N PHE A 50 -6.22 -5.61 -1.28
CA PHE A 50 -5.01 -4.99 -0.74
C PHE A 50 -3.86 -5.01 -1.74
N LEU A 51 -3.52 -6.20 -2.26
CA LEU A 51 -2.40 -6.36 -3.20
C LEU A 51 -2.60 -5.55 -4.47
N ALA A 52 -3.83 -5.48 -5.00
CA ALA A 52 -4.12 -4.69 -6.18
C ALA A 52 -3.83 -3.19 -5.97
N GLN A 53 -4.15 -2.66 -4.77
CA GLN A 53 -3.85 -1.26 -4.43
C GLN A 53 -2.35 -1.04 -4.30
N ILE A 54 -1.64 -1.83 -3.48
CA ILE A 54 -0.20 -1.63 -3.29
C ILE A 54 0.61 -1.89 -4.56
N CYS A 55 0.21 -2.84 -5.41
CA CYS A 55 0.85 -3.06 -6.71
C CYS A 55 0.67 -1.88 -7.65
N HIS A 56 -0.48 -1.20 -7.60
CA HIS A 56 -0.66 0.04 -8.36
C HIS A 56 0.26 1.15 -7.85
N GLU A 57 0.22 1.43 -6.53
CA GLU A 57 0.97 2.53 -5.91
C GLU A 57 2.49 2.35 -6.02
N SER A 58 2.99 1.10 -5.93
CA SER A 58 4.42 0.79 -5.94
C SER A 58 4.97 0.33 -7.29
N GLY A 59 4.14 0.30 -8.34
CA GLY A 59 4.54 -0.27 -9.64
C GLY A 59 4.91 -1.75 -9.53
N ASN A 60 4.06 -2.58 -8.92
CA ASN A 60 4.27 -4.00 -8.66
C ASN A 60 5.48 -4.26 -7.72
N LEU A 61 5.53 -3.61 -6.57
CA LEU A 61 6.60 -3.68 -5.55
C LEU A 61 7.98 -3.20 -6.06
N ARG A 62 8.01 -2.48 -7.19
CA ARG A 62 9.26 -1.96 -7.76
C ARG A 62 9.79 -0.75 -7.01
N TRP A 63 8.89 0.10 -6.51
CA TRP A 63 9.20 1.39 -5.94
C TRP A 63 8.71 1.50 -4.51
N THR A 64 9.65 1.71 -3.59
CA THR A 64 9.38 1.98 -2.16
C THR A 64 9.73 3.41 -1.78
N ARG A 65 10.10 4.23 -2.75
CA ARG A 65 10.48 5.62 -2.57
C ARG A 65 10.02 6.45 -3.76
N GLU A 66 9.50 7.63 -3.48
CA GLU A 66 9.22 8.67 -4.46
C GLU A 66 10.51 9.11 -5.16
N ILE A 67 10.46 9.22 -6.50
CA ILE A 67 11.59 9.76 -7.26
C ILE A 67 11.64 11.27 -7.01
N TRP A 68 12.74 11.71 -6.41
CA TRP A 68 12.93 13.12 -6.08
C TRP A 68 13.65 13.87 -7.19
N GLY A 69 13.01 14.97 -7.68
CA GLY A 69 13.57 15.81 -8.73
C GLY A 69 14.24 17.09 -8.27
N PRO A 70 13.74 17.93 -7.31
CA PRO A 70 12.32 18.08 -6.96
C PRO A 70 11.50 18.65 -8.12
N THR A 71 10.31 18.12 -8.31
CA THR A 71 9.33 18.72 -9.20
C THR A 71 8.72 19.98 -8.56
N PRO A 72 8.03 20.87 -9.32
CA PRO A 72 7.33 22.01 -8.74
C PRO A 72 6.32 21.61 -7.64
N GLN A 73 5.71 20.42 -7.74
CA GLN A 73 4.84 19.90 -6.71
C GLN A 73 5.62 19.46 -5.47
N GLN A 74 6.73 18.78 -5.63
CA GLN A 74 7.60 18.35 -4.52
C GLN A 74 8.25 19.54 -3.81
N ALA A 75 8.60 20.61 -4.52
CA ALA A 75 9.06 21.84 -3.90
C ALA A 75 8.05 22.43 -2.90
N ARG A 76 6.75 22.15 -3.08
CA ARG A 76 5.70 22.56 -2.13
C ARG A 76 5.65 21.72 -0.85
N TYR A 77 6.44 20.64 -0.75
CA TYR A 77 6.58 19.90 0.51
C TYR A 77 7.44 20.68 1.53
N GLU A 78 8.23 21.67 1.06
CA GLU A 78 9.04 22.52 1.93
C GLU A 78 8.23 23.67 2.57
N PRO A 79 8.52 24.00 3.86
CA PRO A 79 7.98 25.19 4.48
C PRO A 79 8.42 26.47 3.71
N PRO A 80 7.58 27.54 3.72
CA PRO A 80 6.32 27.71 4.48
C PRO A 80 5.05 27.37 3.69
N SER A 81 5.09 26.51 2.69
CA SER A 81 3.96 26.26 1.80
C SER A 81 2.70 25.75 2.54
N PRO A 82 1.49 25.99 2.01
CA PRO A 82 0.27 25.40 2.56
C PRO A 82 0.26 23.88 2.54
N LEU A 83 0.94 23.24 1.57
CA LEU A 83 1.06 21.79 1.48
C LEU A 83 1.99 21.27 2.58
N ALA A 84 3.15 21.91 2.79
CA ALA A 84 4.06 21.58 3.89
C ALA A 84 3.34 21.59 5.24
N ARG A 85 2.54 22.65 5.53
CA ARG A 85 1.75 22.73 6.76
C ARG A 85 0.78 21.55 6.91
N ARG A 86 0.09 21.11 5.84
CA ARG A 86 -0.79 19.95 5.89
C ARG A 86 -0.04 18.63 6.10
N LEU A 87 1.19 18.55 5.61
CA LEU A 87 2.08 17.39 5.79
C LEU A 87 2.79 17.39 7.16
N GLY A 88 2.64 18.47 7.95
CA GLY A 88 3.33 18.65 9.22
C GLY A 88 4.83 18.88 9.06
N ASN A 89 5.27 19.33 7.89
CA ASN A 89 6.64 19.71 7.61
C ASN A 89 6.87 21.11 8.14
N THR A 90 7.71 21.25 9.17
CA THR A 90 7.93 22.49 9.91
C THR A 90 9.34 23.05 9.78
N GLU A 91 10.28 22.22 9.38
CA GLU A 91 11.70 22.55 9.29
C GLU A 91 12.18 22.55 7.84
N THR A 92 13.18 23.36 7.54
CA THR A 92 13.86 23.33 6.24
C THR A 92 14.47 21.93 6.00
N GLY A 93 14.22 21.37 4.83
CA GLY A 93 14.65 20.02 4.49
C GLY A 93 13.59 18.94 4.74
N ASP A 94 12.50 19.26 5.45
CA ASP A 94 11.44 18.28 5.73
C ASP A 94 10.80 17.71 4.47
N GLY A 95 10.67 18.52 3.44
CA GLY A 95 10.11 18.07 2.17
C GLY A 95 10.88 16.91 1.58
N HIS A 96 12.20 16.98 1.58
CA HIS A 96 13.07 15.88 1.13
C HIS A 96 13.17 14.76 2.17
N ASN A 97 13.29 15.09 3.46
CA ASN A 97 13.45 14.10 4.51
C ASN A 97 12.23 13.19 4.63
N PHE A 98 11.02 13.75 4.45
CA PHE A 98 9.74 13.03 4.59
C PHE A 98 8.98 12.92 3.26
N LEU A 99 9.72 12.75 2.16
CA LEU A 99 9.15 12.40 0.86
C LEU A 99 8.40 11.06 0.92
N GLY A 100 7.62 10.71 -0.10
CA GLY A 100 6.83 9.49 -0.14
C GLY A 100 7.68 8.23 -0.04
N ARG A 101 7.43 7.39 0.98
CA ARG A 101 8.10 6.09 1.18
C ARG A 101 7.12 4.97 1.52
N GLY A 102 7.59 3.73 1.34
CA GLY A 102 6.79 2.53 1.52
C GLY A 102 5.87 2.23 0.34
N LEU A 103 5.14 1.12 0.43
CA LEU A 103 4.25 0.64 -0.64
C LEU A 103 2.99 1.51 -0.84
N ILE A 104 2.68 2.39 0.11
CA ILE A 104 1.52 3.30 0.08
C ILE A 104 1.94 4.78 0.08
N GLN A 105 3.24 5.06 -0.07
CA GLN A 105 3.79 6.41 -0.16
C GLN A 105 3.44 7.31 1.03
N VAL A 106 3.83 6.88 2.25
CA VAL A 106 3.75 7.71 3.46
C VAL A 106 4.56 8.99 3.24
N THR A 107 3.94 10.16 3.33
CA THR A 107 4.54 11.46 3.00
C THR A 107 4.27 12.48 4.12
N GLY A 108 5.29 13.25 4.48
CA GLY A 108 5.22 14.33 5.47
C GLY A 108 5.52 13.89 6.90
N ARG A 109 6.22 14.78 7.66
CA ARG A 109 6.66 14.55 9.05
C ARG A 109 5.52 14.03 9.94
N TYR A 110 4.32 14.60 9.82
CA TYR A 110 3.16 14.18 10.60
C TYR A 110 2.81 12.71 10.37
N ASN A 111 2.74 12.27 9.11
CA ASN A 111 2.41 10.88 8.80
C ASN A 111 3.53 9.92 9.22
N TYR A 112 4.79 10.32 9.09
CA TYR A 112 5.93 9.53 9.61
C TYR A 112 5.85 9.35 11.12
N ALA A 113 5.49 10.40 11.88
CA ALA A 113 5.29 10.31 13.32
C ALA A 113 4.12 9.35 13.68
N GLN A 114 3.00 9.41 12.93
CA GLN A 114 1.87 8.49 13.15
C GLN A 114 2.28 7.02 12.92
N VAL A 115 3.00 6.75 11.85
CA VAL A 115 3.52 5.39 11.56
C VAL A 115 4.54 4.97 12.61
N SER A 116 5.38 5.89 13.11
CA SER A 116 6.35 5.61 14.17
C SER A 116 5.68 5.11 15.43
N VAL A 117 4.62 5.78 15.87
CA VAL A 117 3.85 5.34 17.05
C VAL A 117 3.20 3.98 16.80
N ALA A 118 2.58 3.82 15.63
CA ALA A 118 1.82 2.60 15.30
C ALA A 118 2.68 1.35 15.20
N LEU A 119 3.90 1.48 14.69
CA LEU A 119 4.81 0.34 14.46
C LEU A 119 5.93 0.25 15.51
N ALA A 120 5.90 1.10 16.56
CA ALA A 120 6.91 1.17 17.61
C ALA A 120 8.35 1.29 17.07
N GLN A 121 8.52 2.08 15.99
CA GLN A 121 9.79 2.29 15.30
C GLN A 121 9.93 3.76 14.92
N ASP A 122 11.06 4.40 15.26
CA ASP A 122 11.25 5.83 14.96
C ASP A 122 11.62 6.07 13.49
N PHE A 123 10.60 6.32 12.68
CA PHE A 123 10.75 6.70 11.27
C PHE A 123 10.99 8.20 11.07
N VAL A 124 10.78 9.02 12.11
CA VAL A 124 11.13 10.45 12.04
C VAL A 124 12.65 10.61 12.08
N ALA A 125 13.31 9.91 13.00
CA ALA A 125 14.77 9.89 13.06
C ALA A 125 15.41 9.08 11.90
N ASN A 126 14.73 8.04 11.42
CA ASN A 126 15.25 7.13 10.42
C ASN A 126 14.26 6.92 9.25
N PRO A 127 14.01 7.95 8.42
CA PRO A 127 12.94 7.90 7.39
C PRO A 127 13.15 6.79 6.35
N THR A 128 14.40 6.46 6.03
CA THR A 128 14.75 5.45 5.02
C THR A 128 14.37 4.02 5.41
N LEU A 129 14.10 3.75 6.69
CA LEU A 129 13.59 2.45 7.11
C LEU A 129 12.28 2.08 6.41
N LEU A 130 11.42 3.06 6.09
CA LEU A 130 10.17 2.80 5.34
C LEU A 130 10.40 2.32 3.90
N GLU A 131 11.62 2.37 3.38
CA GLU A 131 11.98 1.82 2.07
C GLU A 131 12.25 0.31 2.13
N GLN A 132 12.54 -0.23 3.33
CA GLN A 132 12.83 -1.64 3.52
C GLN A 132 11.54 -2.49 3.40
N PRO A 133 11.59 -3.67 2.78
CA PRO A 133 10.42 -4.53 2.56
C PRO A 133 9.55 -4.77 3.79
N LEU A 134 10.19 -4.97 4.96
CA LEU A 134 9.52 -5.16 6.25
C LEU A 134 8.60 -3.97 6.57
N TRP A 135 9.19 -2.77 6.64
CA TRP A 135 8.49 -1.57 7.08
C TRP A 135 7.59 -0.98 6.01
N ALA A 136 7.97 -1.14 4.74
CA ALA A 136 7.14 -0.77 3.60
C ALA A 136 5.82 -1.56 3.57
N THR A 137 5.89 -2.86 3.93
CA THR A 137 4.70 -3.72 4.04
C THR A 137 3.89 -3.40 5.31
N ALA A 138 4.56 -3.30 6.46
CA ALA A 138 3.90 -3.01 7.73
C ALA A 138 3.11 -1.70 7.68
N SER A 139 3.71 -0.63 7.15
CA SER A 139 3.06 0.68 7.03
C SER A 139 1.87 0.64 6.07
N ALA A 140 1.92 -0.14 5.00
CA ALA A 140 0.80 -0.30 4.08
C ALA A 140 -0.37 -1.07 4.72
N CYS A 141 -0.10 -2.14 5.46
CA CYS A 141 -1.12 -2.90 6.19
C CYS A 141 -1.76 -2.06 7.31
N TRP A 142 -0.95 -1.29 8.06
CA TRP A 142 -1.44 -0.34 9.05
C TRP A 142 -2.37 0.71 8.42
N PHE A 143 -1.95 1.33 7.31
CA PHE A 143 -2.75 2.30 6.59
C PHE A 143 -4.10 1.72 6.14
N TRP A 144 -4.10 0.49 5.63
CA TRP A 144 -5.30 -0.24 5.23
C TRP A 144 -6.26 -0.44 6.41
N SER A 145 -5.74 -0.90 7.54
CA SER A 145 -6.50 -1.16 8.76
C SER A 145 -7.11 0.12 9.33
N THR A 146 -6.33 1.20 9.45
CA THR A 146 -6.80 2.49 10.01
C THR A 146 -7.92 3.11 9.19
N ARG A 147 -8.07 2.72 7.92
CA ARG A 147 -9.16 3.16 7.04
C ARG A 147 -10.35 2.21 7.05
N GLY A 148 -10.33 1.15 7.84
CA GLY A 148 -11.43 0.19 7.94
C GLY A 148 -11.76 -0.46 6.59
N LEU A 149 -10.75 -0.92 5.82
CA LEU A 149 -10.96 -1.39 4.46
C LEU A 149 -11.33 -2.89 4.39
N ASN A 150 -11.04 -3.68 5.43
CA ASN A 150 -11.36 -5.10 5.47
C ASN A 150 -12.85 -5.40 5.19
N PRO A 151 -13.83 -4.77 5.89
CA PRO A 151 -15.25 -5.05 5.63
C PRO A 151 -15.68 -4.71 4.20
N MET A 152 -15.10 -3.67 3.59
CA MET A 152 -15.39 -3.35 2.19
C MET A 152 -14.84 -4.41 1.25
N ALA A 153 -13.64 -4.95 1.54
CA ALA A 153 -13.02 -5.99 0.71
C ALA A 153 -13.79 -7.31 0.78
N ASP A 154 -14.42 -7.63 1.93
CA ASP A 154 -15.23 -8.83 2.11
C ASP A 154 -16.47 -8.86 1.20
N GLU A 155 -16.98 -7.71 0.78
CA GLU A 155 -18.10 -7.65 -0.17
C GLU A 155 -17.72 -8.25 -1.54
N SER A 156 -16.44 -8.26 -1.90
CA SER A 156 -15.87 -8.83 -3.13
C SER A 156 -16.60 -8.39 -4.41
N THR A 157 -17.04 -7.12 -4.46
CA THR A 157 -17.72 -6.52 -5.61
C THR A 157 -16.89 -5.37 -6.21
N GLU A 158 -17.11 -5.08 -7.49
CA GLU A 158 -16.46 -3.94 -8.15
C GLU A 158 -16.82 -2.60 -7.49
N ASP A 159 -18.07 -2.46 -7.03
CA ASP A 159 -18.50 -1.24 -6.34
C ASP A 159 -17.80 -1.06 -4.99
N ALA A 160 -17.61 -2.14 -4.23
CA ALA A 160 -16.83 -2.11 -2.99
C ALA A 160 -15.37 -1.76 -3.28
N TYR A 161 -14.76 -2.36 -4.30
CA TYR A 161 -13.39 -2.07 -4.70
C TYR A 161 -13.23 -0.62 -5.18
N ARG A 162 -14.24 -0.05 -5.84
CA ARG A 162 -14.29 1.37 -6.22
C ARG A 162 -14.32 2.30 -5.00
N ARG A 163 -15.09 1.93 -3.95
CA ARG A 163 -15.11 2.67 -2.67
C ARG A 163 -13.77 2.59 -1.96
N ILE A 164 -13.15 1.42 -1.93
CA ILE A 164 -11.77 1.23 -1.39
C ILE A 164 -10.81 2.18 -2.11
N THR A 165 -10.82 2.19 -3.44
CA THR A 165 -9.94 3.06 -4.24
C THR A 165 -10.13 4.54 -3.89
N ARG A 166 -11.39 5.02 -3.78
CA ARG A 166 -11.67 6.40 -3.37
C ARG A 166 -11.16 6.71 -1.98
N ARG A 167 -11.27 5.75 -1.05
CA ARG A 167 -10.84 5.93 0.35
C ARG A 167 -9.33 5.99 0.50
N ILE A 168 -8.58 5.34 -0.39
CA ILE A 168 -7.10 5.37 -0.43
C ILE A 168 -6.61 6.62 -1.16
N ASN A 169 -7.13 6.91 -2.34
CA ASN A 169 -6.58 7.89 -3.29
C ASN A 169 -7.36 9.22 -3.32
N GLY A 170 -8.46 9.34 -2.58
CA GLY A 170 -9.35 10.52 -2.64
C GLY A 170 -10.16 10.62 -3.94
N GLY A 171 -9.96 9.73 -4.92
CA GLY A 171 -10.61 9.71 -6.23
C GLY A 171 -10.49 8.36 -6.92
N LEU A 172 -10.57 8.36 -8.25
CA LEU A 172 -10.45 7.16 -9.08
C LEU A 172 -9.25 7.25 -10.04
N ASN A 173 -8.17 7.95 -9.65
CA ASN A 173 -6.96 8.00 -10.44
C ASN A 173 -6.37 6.59 -10.61
N GLY A 174 -6.02 6.21 -11.85
CA GLY A 174 -5.52 4.88 -12.16
C GLY A 174 -6.57 3.75 -12.04
N TRP A 175 -7.88 4.06 -12.06
CA TRP A 175 -8.94 3.08 -11.86
C TRP A 175 -8.84 1.85 -12.78
N ALA A 176 -8.57 2.06 -14.07
CA ALA A 176 -8.50 0.96 -15.04
C ALA A 176 -7.38 -0.04 -14.68
N ASP A 177 -6.18 0.46 -14.31
CA ASP A 177 -5.05 -0.38 -13.90
C ASP A 177 -5.32 -1.08 -12.56
N ARG A 178 -5.89 -0.37 -11.57
CA ARG A 178 -6.27 -0.97 -10.29
C ARG A 178 -7.29 -2.10 -10.45
N LEU A 179 -8.30 -1.89 -11.31
CA LEU A 179 -9.34 -2.87 -11.56
C LEU A 179 -8.80 -4.09 -12.33
N GLU A 180 -7.93 -3.89 -13.32
CA GLU A 180 -7.25 -4.98 -14.03
C GLU A 180 -6.43 -5.83 -13.06
N LYS A 181 -5.60 -5.19 -12.22
CA LYS A 181 -4.81 -5.88 -11.19
C LYS A 181 -5.71 -6.66 -10.23
N TRP A 182 -6.78 -6.04 -9.73
CA TRP A 182 -7.69 -6.71 -8.80
C TRP A 182 -8.33 -7.97 -9.40
N ARG A 183 -8.84 -7.89 -10.62
CA ARG A 183 -9.43 -9.05 -11.31
C ARG A 183 -8.40 -10.15 -11.57
N ARG A 184 -7.21 -9.78 -11.97
CA ARG A 184 -6.12 -10.73 -12.20
C ARG A 184 -5.68 -11.41 -10.91
N ILE A 185 -5.53 -10.66 -9.81
CA ILE A 185 -5.16 -11.22 -8.52
C ILE A 185 -6.25 -12.13 -7.98
N GLN A 186 -7.52 -11.79 -8.15
CA GLN A 186 -8.63 -12.71 -7.82
C GLN A 186 -8.48 -14.05 -8.53
N ALA A 187 -8.19 -14.04 -9.83
CA ALA A 187 -7.98 -15.28 -10.59
C ALA A 187 -6.78 -16.10 -10.08
N ILE A 188 -5.64 -15.44 -9.78
CA ILE A 188 -4.44 -16.11 -9.22
C ILE A 188 -4.73 -16.73 -7.85
N LEU A 189 -5.58 -16.09 -7.03
CA LEU A 189 -5.97 -16.60 -5.70
C LEU A 189 -7.17 -17.56 -5.73
N GLY A 190 -7.67 -17.92 -6.91
CA GLY A 190 -8.79 -18.85 -7.07
C GLY A 190 -10.14 -18.30 -6.59
N ILE A 191 -10.31 -16.97 -6.58
CA ILE A 191 -11.58 -16.34 -6.20
C ILE A 191 -12.49 -16.33 -7.43
N GLU A 192 -13.60 -17.06 -7.35
CA GLU A 192 -14.62 -17.02 -8.39
C GLU A 192 -15.27 -15.63 -8.45
N SER A 193 -15.26 -15.01 -9.63
CA SER A 193 -15.98 -13.77 -9.85
C SER A 193 -17.48 -14.01 -9.71
N ARG A 194 -18.12 -13.43 -8.69
CA ARG A 194 -19.58 -13.44 -8.61
C ARG A 194 -20.16 -12.73 -9.82
N PRO A 195 -21.06 -13.36 -10.61
CA PRO A 195 -21.69 -12.70 -11.75
C PRO A 195 -22.39 -11.43 -11.30
N ARG A 196 -22.32 -10.39 -12.12
CA ARG A 196 -23.10 -9.15 -11.91
C ARG A 196 -24.56 -9.53 -11.75
N VAL A 197 -25.14 -9.32 -10.58
CA VAL A 197 -26.59 -9.31 -10.45
C VAL A 197 -27.09 -8.12 -11.27
N ALA A 198 -27.71 -8.40 -12.41
CA ALA A 198 -28.36 -7.36 -13.20
C ALA A 198 -29.42 -6.72 -12.30
N LYS A 199 -29.30 -5.44 -12.01
CA LYS A 199 -30.39 -4.67 -11.38
C LYS A 199 -31.56 -4.66 -12.36
N LYS A 200 -32.64 -5.34 -11.95
CA LYS A 200 -33.95 -5.20 -12.61
C LYS A 200 -34.49 -3.79 -12.40
#